data_a6baa6efef32b1215949cd6bdafdc29f
#
_entry.id   a6baa6efef32b1215949cd6bdafdc29f
#
_cell.length_a   1.000
_cell.length_b   1.000
_cell.length_c   1.000
_cell.angle_alpha   90.00
_cell.angle_beta   90.00
_cell.angle_gamma   90.00
#
_symmetry.space_group_name_H-M   'P 1'
#
loop_
_entity.id
_entity.type
_entity.pdbx_description
1 polymer ?
#
loop_
_entity_poly.entity_id
_entity_poly.type
_entity_poly.pdbx_seq_one_letter_code
_entity_poly.pdbx_strand_id
1 'polypeptide(L)'
;GLRHEWQTWNNCGPATLAMYLSYYGSGLNQADIRAVLRPDPDDKNVSPHELVSYAQSQGYAATLLVNGNRELLRTLLSNGIPAILETWHEAEPGNGLGHYRLVVGYDESRQEWNFYDSYDARGLIDPNVYAGIRLADTQLAPWWKVFNRTLILVYPPAQSELVNAILTATYGDPATMWQAARSQAESELAAAPDDAFAWFNLGSSLNALGHYGDAAAAFDQARTLGLPWRMFWYQFSVFPAY
;
A
#
# COMPACT_ATOMS: atom_id res chain seq x y z
N GLY A 1 3.62 -12.80 -18.59
CA GLY A 1 3.19 -11.39 -18.58
C GLY A 1 2.09 -11.18 -17.56
N LEU A 2 1.82 -9.94 -17.19
CA LEU A 2 0.79 -9.56 -16.22
C LEU A 2 -0.59 -10.09 -16.66
N ARG A 3 -1.26 -10.80 -15.75
CA ARG A 3 -2.63 -11.29 -15.93
C ARG A 3 -3.53 -10.48 -14.99
N HIS A 4 -4.56 -9.83 -15.55
CA HIS A 4 -5.55 -9.11 -14.76
C HIS A 4 -6.59 -10.05 -14.17
N GLU A 5 -7.04 -9.75 -12.94
CA GLU A 5 -8.17 -10.41 -12.28
C GLU A 5 -9.09 -9.39 -11.64
N TRP A 6 -10.39 -9.44 -11.97
CA TRP A 6 -11.40 -8.74 -11.19
C TRP A 6 -11.61 -9.45 -9.87
N GLN A 7 -11.58 -8.69 -8.77
CA GLN A 7 -11.74 -9.29 -7.45
C GLN A 7 -13.15 -9.85 -7.22
N THR A 8 -13.22 -10.93 -6.48
CA THR A 8 -14.45 -11.35 -5.82
C THR A 8 -14.66 -10.52 -4.53
N TRP A 9 -15.76 -10.74 -3.82
CA TRP A 9 -16.13 -9.96 -2.63
C TRP A 9 -14.98 -9.85 -1.60
N ASN A 10 -14.60 -8.61 -1.23
CA ASN A 10 -13.53 -8.29 -0.27
C ASN A 10 -12.18 -8.96 -0.57
N ASN A 11 -11.84 -9.14 -1.82
CA ASN A 11 -10.67 -9.94 -2.23
C ASN A 11 -9.57 -9.11 -2.91
N CYS A 12 -9.51 -7.80 -2.65
CA CYS A 12 -8.53 -6.92 -3.31
C CYS A 12 -7.07 -7.33 -3.05
N GLY A 13 -6.73 -7.70 -1.82
CA GLY A 13 -5.38 -8.18 -1.47
C GLY A 13 -4.98 -9.43 -2.25
N PRO A 14 -5.71 -10.54 -2.13
CA PRO A 14 -5.44 -11.76 -2.91
C PRO A 14 -5.42 -11.55 -4.42
N ALA A 15 -6.36 -10.76 -4.98
CA ALA A 15 -6.40 -10.49 -6.42
C ALA A 15 -5.20 -9.67 -6.89
N THR A 16 -4.83 -8.62 -6.13
CA THR A 16 -3.67 -7.80 -6.46
C THR A 16 -2.36 -8.58 -6.34
N LEU A 17 -2.23 -9.43 -5.32
CA LEU A 17 -1.06 -10.29 -5.19
C LEU A 17 -0.99 -11.34 -6.32
N ALA A 18 -2.13 -11.93 -6.72
CA ALA A 18 -2.18 -12.86 -7.87
C ALA A 18 -1.72 -12.18 -9.17
N MET A 19 -2.19 -10.96 -9.42
CA MET A 19 -1.72 -10.14 -10.55
C MET A 19 -0.21 -9.91 -10.47
N TYR A 20 0.32 -9.54 -9.30
CA TYR A 20 1.74 -9.31 -9.13
C TYR A 20 2.56 -10.57 -9.37
N LEU A 21 2.19 -11.70 -8.77
CA LEU A 21 2.90 -12.97 -8.95
C LEU A 21 2.86 -13.45 -10.42
N SER A 22 1.77 -13.15 -11.16
CA SER A 22 1.67 -13.46 -12.58
C SER A 22 2.72 -12.74 -13.44
N TYR A 23 3.19 -11.56 -13.01
CA TYR A 23 4.29 -10.84 -13.66
C TYR A 23 5.57 -11.70 -13.73
N TYR A 24 5.80 -12.51 -12.70
CA TYR A 24 6.92 -13.45 -12.60
C TYR A 24 6.56 -14.87 -13.07
N GLY A 25 5.43 -15.04 -13.74
CA GLY A 25 5.05 -16.32 -14.35
C GLY A 25 4.29 -17.30 -13.44
N SER A 26 3.87 -16.86 -12.25
CA SER A 26 3.02 -17.69 -11.38
C SER A 26 1.65 -17.96 -12.01
N GLY A 27 1.17 -19.19 -11.86
CA GLY A 27 -0.18 -19.61 -12.23
C GLY A 27 -1.25 -19.37 -11.15
N LEU A 28 -0.85 -18.96 -9.93
CA LEU A 28 -1.78 -18.72 -8.82
C LEU A 28 -2.80 -17.65 -9.17
N ASN A 29 -4.02 -17.83 -8.71
CA ASN A 29 -5.12 -16.88 -8.83
C ASN A 29 -5.60 -16.42 -7.45
N GLN A 30 -6.53 -15.46 -7.43
CA GLN A 30 -7.06 -14.92 -6.16
C GLN A 30 -7.76 -15.97 -5.29
N ALA A 31 -8.33 -17.04 -5.87
CA ALA A 31 -8.99 -18.07 -5.08
C ALA A 31 -7.98 -18.92 -4.31
N ASP A 32 -6.83 -19.25 -4.95
CA ASP A 32 -5.74 -19.97 -4.30
C ASP A 32 -5.18 -19.20 -3.12
N ILE A 33 -4.94 -17.91 -3.30
CA ILE A 33 -4.40 -17.03 -2.26
C ILE A 33 -5.42 -16.80 -1.14
N ARG A 34 -6.69 -16.56 -1.49
CA ARG A 34 -7.78 -16.38 -0.54
C ARG A 34 -7.98 -17.61 0.35
N ALA A 35 -7.86 -18.82 -0.19
CA ALA A 35 -8.04 -20.05 0.58
C ALA A 35 -7.07 -20.15 1.78
N VAL A 36 -5.92 -19.49 1.69
CA VAL A 36 -4.91 -19.44 2.76
C VAL A 36 -5.07 -18.20 3.64
N LEU A 37 -5.23 -17.01 3.04
CA LEU A 37 -5.22 -15.74 3.77
C LEU A 37 -6.58 -15.38 4.39
N ARG A 38 -7.68 -15.89 3.81
CA ARG A 38 -9.04 -15.62 4.26
C ARG A 38 -9.88 -16.89 4.25
N PRO A 39 -9.52 -17.91 5.04
CA PRO A 39 -10.30 -19.15 5.14
C PRO A 39 -11.70 -18.90 5.74
N ASP A 40 -11.83 -17.93 6.64
CA ASP A 40 -13.11 -17.50 7.18
C ASP A 40 -13.80 -16.52 6.21
N PRO A 41 -15.05 -16.80 5.76
CA PRO A 41 -15.78 -15.89 4.88
C PRO A 41 -16.16 -14.55 5.55
N ASP A 42 -16.19 -14.51 6.88
CA ASP A 42 -16.47 -13.28 7.63
C ASP A 42 -15.27 -12.39 7.84
N ASP A 43 -14.06 -12.89 7.60
CA ASP A 43 -12.86 -12.06 7.52
C ASP A 43 -12.96 -11.09 6.35
N LYS A 44 -12.85 -9.80 6.62
CA LYS A 44 -13.03 -8.71 5.63
C LYS A 44 -11.69 -8.11 5.18
N ASN A 45 -10.59 -8.50 5.81
CA ASN A 45 -9.30 -7.86 5.58
C ASN A 45 -8.18 -8.88 5.35
N VAL A 46 -7.22 -8.49 4.53
CA VAL A 46 -5.89 -9.11 4.46
C VAL A 46 -4.88 -7.98 4.69
N SER A 47 -4.11 -8.07 5.75
CA SER A 47 -3.10 -7.07 6.09
C SER A 47 -1.91 -7.11 5.12
N PRO A 48 -1.14 -6.00 5.01
CA PRO A 48 0.09 -5.99 4.23
C PRO A 48 1.10 -7.07 4.65
N HIS A 49 1.20 -7.37 5.94
CA HIS A 49 2.09 -8.40 6.47
C HIS A 49 1.70 -9.82 6.03
N GLU A 50 0.41 -10.11 5.93
CA GLU A 50 -0.09 -11.40 5.44
C GLU A 50 0.24 -11.59 3.96
N LEU A 51 0.10 -10.53 3.14
CA LEU A 51 0.49 -10.57 1.73
C LEU A 51 2.00 -10.83 1.57
N VAL A 52 2.84 -10.16 2.37
CA VAL A 52 4.29 -10.39 2.39
C VAL A 52 4.61 -11.83 2.78
N SER A 53 4.04 -12.31 3.89
CA SER A 53 4.28 -13.67 4.40
C SER A 53 3.85 -14.73 3.40
N TYR A 54 2.71 -14.53 2.73
CA TYR A 54 2.24 -15.43 1.69
C TYR A 54 3.22 -15.46 0.50
N ALA A 55 3.62 -14.29 -0.01
CA ALA A 55 4.58 -14.23 -1.12
C ALA A 55 5.90 -14.94 -0.77
N GLN A 56 6.39 -14.76 0.46
CA GLN A 56 7.59 -15.45 0.96
C GLN A 56 7.38 -16.98 1.02
N SER A 57 6.22 -17.44 1.45
CA SER A 57 5.89 -18.88 1.47
C SER A 57 5.85 -19.51 0.08
N GLN A 58 5.65 -18.69 -0.97
CA GLN A 58 5.68 -19.11 -2.37
C GLN A 58 7.09 -19.02 -3.00
N GLY A 59 8.12 -18.73 -2.19
CA GLY A 59 9.52 -18.68 -2.63
C GLY A 59 9.98 -17.34 -3.22
N TYR A 60 9.18 -16.29 -3.10
CA TYR A 60 9.60 -14.94 -3.46
C TYR A 60 10.27 -14.23 -2.28
N ALA A 61 11.14 -13.29 -2.56
CA ALA A 61 11.50 -12.26 -1.61
C ALA A 61 10.36 -11.23 -1.57
N ALA A 62 10.02 -10.77 -0.38
CA ALA A 62 9.00 -9.74 -0.22
C ALA A 62 9.30 -8.86 0.99
N THR A 63 9.00 -7.56 0.88
CA THR A 63 9.18 -6.58 1.94
C THR A 63 8.04 -5.58 2.00
N LEU A 64 7.71 -5.16 3.22
CA LEU A 64 6.75 -4.10 3.51
C LEU A 64 7.52 -2.81 3.82
N LEU A 65 7.14 -1.73 3.16
CA LEU A 65 7.71 -0.41 3.37
C LEU A 65 6.61 0.60 3.69
N VAL A 66 6.95 1.62 4.45
CA VAL A 66 6.11 2.80 4.70
C VAL A 66 6.82 4.05 4.21
N ASN A 67 6.11 5.17 4.17
CA ASN A 67 6.65 6.44 3.70
C ASN A 67 7.20 6.38 2.26
N GLY A 68 6.57 5.56 1.42
CA GLY A 68 6.89 5.55 0.00
C GLY A 68 6.71 6.93 -0.63
N ASN A 69 7.43 7.18 -1.70
CA ASN A 69 7.36 8.43 -2.43
C ASN A 69 7.46 8.20 -3.94
N ARG A 70 7.21 9.26 -4.69
CA ARG A 70 7.23 9.23 -6.15
C ARG A 70 8.58 8.77 -6.72
N GLU A 71 9.67 9.25 -6.15
CA GLU A 71 11.03 8.94 -6.63
C GLU A 71 11.36 7.46 -6.44
N LEU A 72 11.02 6.90 -5.27
CA LEU A 72 11.18 5.46 -5.02
C LEU A 72 10.37 4.64 -6.02
N LEU A 73 9.09 4.98 -6.25
CA LEU A 73 8.25 4.25 -7.20
C LEU A 73 8.83 4.31 -8.62
N ARG A 74 9.28 5.48 -9.07
CA ARG A 74 9.92 5.64 -10.39
C ARG A 74 11.17 4.79 -10.52
N THR A 75 12.02 4.80 -9.50
CA THR A 75 13.25 4.00 -9.48
C THR A 75 12.93 2.51 -9.54
N LEU A 76 11.99 2.02 -8.73
CA LEU A 76 11.55 0.63 -8.75
C LEU A 76 11.02 0.22 -10.14
N LEU A 77 10.08 0.99 -10.67
CA LEU A 77 9.44 0.70 -11.97
C LEU A 77 10.43 0.75 -13.13
N SER A 78 11.38 1.70 -13.13
CA SER A 78 12.45 1.79 -14.15
C SER A 78 13.40 0.59 -14.12
N ASN A 79 13.45 -0.12 -13.00
CA ASN A 79 14.21 -1.35 -12.82
C ASN A 79 13.34 -2.63 -12.94
N GLY A 80 12.09 -2.51 -13.41
CA GLY A 80 11.21 -3.64 -13.63
C GLY A 80 10.64 -4.24 -12.34
N ILE A 81 10.59 -3.48 -11.25
CA ILE A 81 10.03 -3.88 -9.96
C ILE A 81 8.69 -3.16 -9.76
N PRO A 82 7.54 -3.79 -10.05
CA PRO A 82 6.23 -3.27 -9.66
C PRO A 82 6.08 -3.18 -8.13
N ALA A 83 5.04 -2.49 -7.65
CA ALA A 83 4.75 -2.42 -6.23
C ALA A 83 3.24 -2.48 -5.97
N ILE A 84 2.81 -3.18 -4.93
CA ILE A 84 1.46 -3.06 -4.40
C ILE A 84 1.43 -1.84 -3.49
N LEU A 85 0.46 -0.93 -3.71
CA LEU A 85 0.20 0.20 -2.84
C LEU A 85 -1.08 -0.06 -2.05
N GLU A 86 -1.06 0.25 -0.75
CA GLU A 86 -2.26 0.31 0.07
C GLU A 86 -2.82 1.73 -0.03
N THR A 87 -4.04 1.87 -0.52
CA THR A 87 -4.64 3.16 -0.87
C THR A 87 -6.06 3.26 -0.36
N TRP A 88 -6.54 4.48 -0.16
CA TRP A 88 -7.96 4.72 0.06
C TRP A 88 -8.71 4.70 -1.26
N HIS A 89 -9.82 4.01 -1.32
CA HIS A 89 -10.73 4.02 -2.45
C HIS A 89 -12.05 4.61 -2.00
N GLU A 90 -12.47 5.67 -2.63
CA GLU A 90 -13.72 6.37 -2.30
C GLU A 90 -14.51 6.61 -3.59
N ALA A 91 -15.47 5.73 -3.84
CA ALA A 91 -16.36 5.86 -4.99
C ALA A 91 -17.43 6.94 -4.79
N GLU A 92 -17.86 7.12 -3.54
CA GLU A 92 -18.84 8.11 -3.10
C GLU A 92 -18.29 8.83 -1.86
N PRO A 93 -18.48 10.16 -1.73
CA PRO A 93 -17.99 10.91 -0.58
C PRO A 93 -18.41 10.30 0.77
N GLY A 94 -17.46 10.09 1.67
CA GLY A 94 -17.68 9.52 2.99
C GLY A 94 -17.88 7.99 3.02
N ASN A 95 -17.82 7.31 1.87
CA ASN A 95 -17.99 5.85 1.76
C ASN A 95 -16.68 5.17 1.31
N GLY A 96 -15.56 5.59 1.88
CA GLY A 96 -14.26 5.06 1.53
C GLY A 96 -13.94 3.70 2.14
N LEU A 97 -12.99 3.00 1.53
CA LEU A 97 -12.47 1.71 1.98
C LEU A 97 -10.98 1.56 1.62
N GLY A 98 -10.27 0.72 2.37
CA GLY A 98 -8.91 0.32 2.03
C GLY A 98 -8.88 -0.54 0.77
N HIS A 99 -7.92 -0.30 -0.11
CA HIS A 99 -7.81 -1.01 -1.37
C HIS A 99 -6.36 -1.15 -1.81
N TYR A 100 -6.01 -2.34 -2.28
CA TYR A 100 -4.70 -2.61 -2.86
C TYR A 100 -4.71 -2.40 -4.36
N ARG A 101 -3.66 -1.73 -4.88
CA ARG A 101 -3.43 -1.48 -6.30
C ARG A 101 -2.00 -1.88 -6.68
N LEU A 102 -1.82 -2.50 -7.83
CA LEU A 102 -0.50 -2.82 -8.36
C LEU A 102 -0.04 -1.72 -9.31
N VAL A 103 0.93 -0.91 -8.90
CA VAL A 103 1.56 0.08 -9.80
C VAL A 103 2.58 -0.64 -10.69
N VAL A 104 2.46 -0.42 -12.00
CA VAL A 104 3.25 -1.13 -13.03
C VAL A 104 4.00 -0.20 -13.98
N GLY A 105 3.74 1.10 -13.92
CA GLY A 105 4.39 2.08 -14.77
C GLY A 105 4.00 3.51 -14.44
N TYR A 106 4.67 4.45 -15.08
CA TYR A 106 4.35 5.87 -15.01
C TYR A 106 4.60 6.57 -16.34
N ASP A 107 3.91 7.68 -16.56
CA ASP A 107 4.12 8.59 -17.68
C ASP A 107 4.49 9.97 -17.11
N GLU A 108 5.78 10.31 -17.27
CA GLU A 108 6.31 11.58 -16.76
C GLU A 108 5.70 12.79 -17.44
N SER A 109 5.44 12.70 -18.76
CA SER A 109 4.87 13.81 -19.52
C SER A 109 3.44 14.15 -19.15
N ARG A 110 2.72 13.15 -18.66
CA ARG A 110 1.31 13.25 -18.24
C ARG A 110 1.14 13.37 -16.73
N GLN A 111 2.20 13.12 -15.96
CA GLN A 111 2.16 13.01 -14.50
C GLN A 111 1.12 11.97 -14.03
N GLU A 112 1.11 10.80 -14.71
CA GLU A 112 0.16 9.72 -14.49
C GLU A 112 0.89 8.42 -14.14
N TRP A 113 0.26 7.63 -13.27
CA TRP A 113 0.66 6.28 -12.91
C TRP A 113 -0.22 5.27 -13.60
N ASN A 114 0.36 4.16 -14.03
CA ASN A 114 -0.36 3.01 -14.59
C ASN A 114 -0.52 1.94 -13.51
N PHE A 115 -1.75 1.54 -13.26
CA PHE A 115 -2.10 0.52 -12.28
C PHE A 115 -2.82 -0.65 -12.90
N TYR A 116 -2.58 -1.83 -12.37
CA TYR A 116 -3.51 -2.95 -12.45
C TYR A 116 -4.37 -2.92 -11.19
N ASP A 117 -5.67 -2.72 -11.38
CA ASP A 117 -6.65 -2.60 -10.31
C ASP A 117 -7.69 -3.72 -10.44
N SER A 118 -7.99 -4.38 -9.33
CA SER A 118 -8.93 -5.50 -9.30
C SER A 118 -10.38 -5.08 -9.15
N TYR A 119 -10.67 -3.80 -8.96
CA TYR A 119 -12.01 -3.27 -8.66
C TYR A 119 -12.38 -2.04 -9.48
N ASP A 120 -11.48 -1.09 -9.61
CA ASP A 120 -11.74 0.18 -10.30
C ASP A 120 -11.51 0.05 -11.81
N ALA A 121 -12.51 0.42 -12.59
CA ALA A 121 -12.44 0.47 -14.05
C ALA A 121 -12.40 1.92 -14.60
N ARG A 122 -12.36 2.91 -13.73
CA ARG A 122 -12.25 4.32 -14.17
C ARG A 122 -10.84 4.58 -14.67
N GLY A 123 -10.73 5.26 -15.78
CA GLY A 123 -9.43 5.59 -16.37
C GLY A 123 -8.75 4.43 -17.11
N LEU A 124 -9.53 3.45 -17.61
CA LEU A 124 -8.98 2.37 -18.45
C LEU A 124 -8.10 2.91 -19.57
N ILE A 125 -6.94 2.31 -19.75
CA ILE A 125 -5.99 2.65 -20.81
C ILE A 125 -6.54 2.25 -22.17
N ASP A 126 -7.16 1.07 -22.25
CA ASP A 126 -7.84 0.55 -23.44
C ASP A 126 -9.21 -0.01 -23.01
N PRO A 127 -10.33 0.42 -23.60
CA PRO A 127 -11.66 -0.08 -23.25
C PRO A 127 -11.95 -1.50 -23.78
N ASN A 128 -11.15 -2.03 -24.72
CA ASN A 128 -11.38 -3.32 -25.34
C ASN A 128 -10.54 -4.45 -24.75
N VAL A 129 -9.35 -4.09 -24.23
CA VAL A 129 -8.40 -5.04 -23.64
C VAL A 129 -7.88 -4.44 -22.35
N TYR A 130 -7.96 -5.17 -21.24
CA TYR A 130 -7.45 -4.65 -19.98
C TYR A 130 -5.92 -4.44 -20.06
N ALA A 131 -5.52 -3.19 -20.13
CA ALA A 131 -4.13 -2.74 -20.14
C ALA A 131 -3.78 -1.93 -18.87
N GLY A 132 -4.67 -1.92 -17.88
CA GLY A 132 -4.56 -1.13 -16.67
C GLY A 132 -5.43 0.12 -16.68
N ILE A 133 -5.36 0.86 -15.59
CA ILE A 133 -5.98 2.18 -15.41
C ILE A 133 -4.91 3.24 -15.22
N ARG A 134 -5.24 4.50 -15.54
CA ARG A 134 -4.38 5.66 -15.26
C ARG A 134 -4.93 6.45 -14.10
N LEU A 135 -4.06 6.82 -13.19
CA LEU A 135 -4.34 7.75 -12.10
C LEU A 135 -3.34 8.89 -12.14
N ALA A 136 -3.84 10.13 -12.10
CA ALA A 136 -2.97 11.28 -11.95
C ALA A 136 -2.25 11.24 -10.59
N ASP A 137 -1.04 11.77 -10.54
CA ASP A 137 -0.25 11.86 -9.31
C ASP A 137 -1.00 12.60 -8.20
N THR A 138 -1.74 13.65 -8.56
CA THR A 138 -2.58 14.42 -7.64
C THR A 138 -3.75 13.63 -7.04
N GLN A 139 -4.18 12.54 -7.71
CA GLN A 139 -5.22 11.64 -7.18
C GLN A 139 -4.60 10.56 -6.30
N LEU A 140 -3.46 10.01 -6.70
CA LEU A 140 -2.78 8.95 -5.94
C LEU A 140 -2.28 9.46 -4.59
N ALA A 141 -1.66 10.62 -4.54
CA ALA A 141 -0.95 11.12 -3.37
C ALA A 141 -1.84 11.19 -2.09
N PRO A 142 -3.06 11.77 -2.11
CA PRO A 142 -3.94 11.77 -0.95
C PRO A 142 -4.46 10.37 -0.59
N TRP A 143 -4.73 9.50 -1.55
CA TRP A 143 -5.22 8.15 -1.29
C TRP A 143 -4.16 7.26 -0.65
N TRP A 144 -2.93 7.37 -1.08
CA TRP A 144 -1.80 6.60 -0.57
C TRP A 144 -1.35 7.10 0.81
N LYS A 145 -1.48 8.40 1.07
CA LYS A 145 -1.20 9.03 2.36
C LYS A 145 -2.01 8.40 3.51
N VAL A 146 -3.26 8.02 3.28
CA VAL A 146 -4.15 7.45 4.31
C VAL A 146 -3.51 6.26 5.04
N PHE A 147 -2.71 5.47 4.32
CA PHE A 147 -2.01 4.29 4.84
C PHE A 147 -0.50 4.53 5.01
N ASN A 148 -0.11 5.72 5.44
CA ASN A 148 1.29 6.10 5.65
C ASN A 148 2.18 5.77 4.44
N ARG A 149 1.62 5.87 3.24
CA ARG A 149 2.28 5.53 1.97
C ARG A 149 2.88 4.12 1.98
N THR A 150 2.12 3.17 2.51
CA THR A 150 2.50 1.75 2.56
C THR A 150 2.63 1.19 1.15
N LEU A 151 3.71 0.43 0.93
CA LEU A 151 3.90 -0.34 -0.29
C LEU A 151 4.52 -1.71 0.00
N ILE A 152 4.20 -2.69 -0.84
CA ILE A 152 4.72 -4.05 -0.77
C ILE A 152 5.49 -4.33 -2.06
N LEU A 153 6.73 -4.77 -1.90
CA LEU A 153 7.56 -5.28 -2.99
C LEU A 153 7.57 -6.80 -2.93
N VAL A 154 7.39 -7.44 -4.09
CA VAL A 154 7.53 -8.88 -4.26
C VAL A 154 8.42 -9.11 -5.49
N TYR A 155 9.44 -9.94 -5.34
CA TYR A 155 10.41 -10.15 -6.41
C TYR A 155 11.09 -11.52 -6.28
N PRO A 156 11.60 -12.10 -7.38
CA PRO A 156 12.43 -13.31 -7.30
C PRO A 156 13.67 -13.06 -6.43
N PRO A 157 14.13 -14.02 -5.60
CA PRO A 157 15.33 -13.84 -4.78
C PRO A 157 16.59 -13.40 -5.54
N ALA A 158 16.68 -13.73 -6.83
CA ALA A 158 17.77 -13.28 -7.68
C ALA A 158 17.84 -11.76 -7.90
N GLN A 159 16.76 -11.03 -7.60
CA GLN A 159 16.70 -9.56 -7.67
C GLN A 159 16.99 -8.88 -6.31
N SER A 160 17.28 -9.65 -5.25
CA SER A 160 17.47 -9.08 -3.90
C SER A 160 18.60 -8.05 -3.83
N GLU A 161 19.71 -8.28 -4.53
CA GLU A 161 20.82 -7.33 -4.55
C GLU A 161 20.41 -6.00 -5.18
N LEU A 162 19.71 -6.04 -6.31
CA LEU A 162 19.18 -4.86 -6.99
C LEU A 162 18.19 -4.09 -6.10
N VAL A 163 17.21 -4.81 -5.49
CA VAL A 163 16.21 -4.18 -4.62
C VAL A 163 16.88 -3.59 -3.38
N ASN A 164 17.80 -4.29 -2.74
CA ASN A 164 18.56 -3.77 -1.61
C ASN A 164 19.37 -2.52 -2.00
N ALA A 165 19.96 -2.48 -3.17
CA ALA A 165 20.68 -1.29 -3.67
C ALA A 165 19.75 -0.09 -3.87
N ILE A 166 18.51 -0.31 -4.30
CA ILE A 166 17.50 0.77 -4.42
C ILE A 166 17.04 1.27 -3.05
N LEU A 167 16.88 0.37 -2.07
CA LEU A 167 16.31 0.69 -0.77
C LEU A 167 17.31 1.28 0.25
N THR A 168 18.59 1.40 -0.08
CA THR A 168 19.71 1.55 0.86
C THR A 168 19.58 2.64 1.93
N ALA A 169 19.29 3.89 1.58
CA ALA A 169 19.46 4.99 2.54
C ALA A 169 18.31 5.09 3.57
N THR A 170 17.09 5.10 3.09
CA THR A 170 15.90 5.37 3.94
C THR A 170 15.17 4.09 4.32
N TYR A 171 15.19 3.08 3.44
CA TYR A 171 14.35 1.89 3.55
C TYR A 171 15.13 0.63 3.92
N GLY A 172 16.46 0.66 3.93
CA GLY A 172 17.30 -0.50 4.26
C GLY A 172 17.31 -0.85 5.75
N ASP A 173 16.95 0.09 6.60
CA ASP A 173 16.82 -0.09 8.04
C ASP A 173 15.43 0.35 8.53
N PRO A 174 14.67 -0.55 9.23
CA PRO A 174 13.32 -0.22 9.70
C PRO A 174 13.25 1.02 10.59
N ALA A 175 14.21 1.23 11.49
CA ALA A 175 14.19 2.39 12.38
C ALA A 175 14.35 3.70 11.57
N THR A 176 15.27 3.72 10.61
CA THR A 176 15.48 4.87 9.72
C THR A 176 14.23 5.15 8.88
N MET A 177 13.59 4.12 8.34
CA MET A 177 12.34 4.25 7.57
C MET A 177 11.21 4.85 8.42
N TRP A 178 11.01 4.36 9.65
CA TRP A 178 9.98 4.89 10.54
C TRP A 178 10.29 6.31 11.04
N GLN A 179 11.56 6.66 11.25
CA GLN A 179 11.97 8.04 11.53
C GLN A 179 11.64 8.98 10.37
N ALA A 180 11.90 8.55 9.13
CA ALA A 180 11.53 9.33 7.94
C ALA A 180 10.00 9.48 7.82
N ALA A 181 9.23 8.41 8.11
CA ALA A 181 7.77 8.45 8.13
C ALA A 181 7.23 9.43 9.19
N ARG A 182 7.83 9.42 10.39
CA ARG A 182 7.53 10.39 11.45
C ARG A 182 7.78 11.81 10.99
N SER A 183 8.97 12.11 10.47
CA SER A 183 9.34 13.45 10.00
C SER A 183 8.42 13.94 8.86
N GLN A 184 7.98 13.05 7.98
CA GLN A 184 7.00 13.36 6.94
C GLN A 184 5.64 13.75 7.55
N ALA A 185 5.14 12.99 8.51
CA ALA A 185 3.88 13.29 9.19
C ALA A 185 3.96 14.61 9.97
N GLU A 186 5.06 14.88 10.68
CA GLU A 186 5.31 16.15 11.38
C GLU A 186 5.31 17.34 10.41
N SER A 187 5.93 17.19 9.23
CA SER A 187 5.93 18.22 8.18
C SER A 187 4.54 18.49 7.62
N GLU A 188 3.74 17.44 7.43
CA GLU A 188 2.35 17.57 6.97
C GLU A 188 1.47 18.26 8.00
N LEU A 189 1.65 17.97 9.29
CA LEU A 189 0.95 18.63 10.38
C LEU A 189 1.37 20.09 10.57
N ALA A 190 2.60 20.44 10.25
CA ALA A 190 3.05 21.84 10.25
C ALA A 190 2.32 22.66 9.15
N ALA A 191 1.97 22.02 8.03
CA ALA A 191 1.23 22.64 6.94
C ALA A 191 -0.30 22.60 7.15
N ALA A 192 -0.83 21.52 7.75
CA ALA A 192 -2.25 21.28 7.99
C ALA A 192 -2.45 20.61 9.37
N PRO A 193 -2.54 21.42 10.46
CA PRO A 193 -2.64 20.89 11.83
C PRO A 193 -3.93 20.11 12.13
N ASP A 194 -4.95 20.23 11.30
CA ASP A 194 -6.23 19.56 11.37
C ASP A 194 -6.35 18.30 10.47
N ASP A 195 -5.25 17.84 9.89
CA ASP A 195 -5.21 16.64 9.08
C ASP A 195 -5.21 15.37 9.95
N ALA A 196 -6.38 14.75 10.09
CA ALA A 196 -6.58 13.54 10.89
C ALA A 196 -5.69 12.36 10.43
N PHE A 197 -5.46 12.23 9.12
CA PHE A 197 -4.60 11.16 8.59
C PHE A 197 -3.13 11.40 8.89
N ALA A 198 -2.67 12.65 8.86
CA ALA A 198 -1.30 12.98 9.25
C ALA A 198 -1.06 12.70 10.74
N TRP A 199 -2.02 13.01 11.61
CA TRP A 199 -1.97 12.64 13.03
C TRP A 199 -1.94 11.12 13.23
N PHE A 200 -2.75 10.37 12.47
CA PHE A 200 -2.74 8.91 12.54
C PHE A 200 -1.40 8.32 12.06
N ASN A 201 -0.83 8.85 10.98
CA ASN A 201 0.47 8.43 10.46
C ASN A 201 1.61 8.76 11.44
N LEU A 202 1.52 9.91 12.13
CA LEU A 202 2.44 10.26 13.22
C LEU A 202 2.36 9.22 14.35
N GLY A 203 1.14 8.92 14.81
CA GLY A 203 0.90 7.90 15.84
C GLY A 203 1.45 6.52 15.45
N SER A 204 1.20 6.08 14.21
CA SER A 204 1.72 4.80 13.69
C SER A 204 3.25 4.77 13.67
N SER A 205 3.88 5.87 13.26
CA SER A 205 5.34 5.99 13.20
C SER A 205 5.97 6.02 14.60
N LEU A 206 5.39 6.77 15.53
CA LEU A 206 5.82 6.82 16.94
C LEU A 206 5.68 5.45 17.60
N ASN A 207 4.57 4.75 17.35
CA ASN A 207 4.34 3.41 17.89
C ASN A 207 5.40 2.40 17.39
N ALA A 208 5.71 2.42 16.09
CA ALA A 208 6.75 1.57 15.51
C ALA A 208 8.16 1.88 16.07
N LEU A 209 8.39 3.11 16.51
CA LEU A 209 9.63 3.54 17.16
C LEU A 209 9.65 3.30 18.70
N GLY A 210 8.57 2.74 19.28
CA GLY A 210 8.46 2.46 20.70
C GLY A 210 8.06 3.66 21.58
N HIS A 211 7.65 4.79 20.98
CA HIS A 211 7.19 5.98 21.68
C HIS A 211 5.68 5.91 21.97
N TYR A 212 5.25 4.91 22.74
CA TYR A 212 3.83 4.56 22.90
C TYR A 212 2.96 5.68 23.47
N GLY A 213 3.45 6.42 24.48
CA GLY A 213 2.69 7.53 25.05
C GLY A 213 2.44 8.68 24.08
N ASP A 214 3.43 9.04 23.26
CA ASP A 214 3.28 10.06 22.24
C ASP A 214 2.40 9.55 21.08
N ALA A 215 2.51 8.25 20.76
CA ALA A 215 1.66 7.60 19.78
C ALA A 215 0.18 7.64 20.18
N ALA A 216 -0.14 7.32 21.44
CA ALA A 216 -1.50 7.39 21.98
C ALA A 216 -2.06 8.82 21.87
N ALA A 217 -1.28 9.83 22.24
CA ALA A 217 -1.69 11.24 22.12
C ALA A 217 -1.98 11.64 20.65
N ALA A 218 -1.14 11.19 19.71
CA ALA A 218 -1.34 11.45 18.28
C ALA A 218 -2.60 10.75 17.75
N PHE A 219 -2.88 9.50 18.16
CA PHE A 219 -4.10 8.79 17.79
C PHE A 219 -5.35 9.43 18.39
N ASP A 220 -5.31 9.92 19.64
CA ASP A 220 -6.42 10.66 20.25
C ASP A 220 -6.72 11.96 19.49
N GLN A 221 -5.69 12.66 19.03
CA GLN A 221 -5.87 13.84 18.20
C GLN A 221 -6.51 13.47 16.84
N ALA A 222 -6.02 12.43 16.17
CA ALA A 222 -6.60 11.94 14.92
C ALA A 222 -8.08 11.57 15.08
N ARG A 223 -8.42 10.89 16.18
CA ARG A 223 -9.80 10.52 16.53
C ARG A 223 -10.69 11.74 16.76
N THR A 224 -10.18 12.76 17.44
CA THR A 224 -10.91 14.00 17.73
C THR A 224 -11.22 14.79 16.44
N LEU A 225 -10.30 14.78 15.47
CA LEU A 225 -10.48 15.43 14.18
C LEU A 225 -11.44 14.66 13.25
N GLY A 226 -11.69 13.38 13.52
CA GLY A 226 -12.64 12.55 12.80
C GLY A 226 -12.00 11.70 11.70
N LEU A 227 -11.78 10.44 11.99
CA LEU A 227 -11.33 9.43 11.01
C LEU A 227 -12.54 8.69 10.44
N PRO A 228 -12.49 8.26 9.16
CA PRO A 228 -13.48 7.36 8.61
C PRO A 228 -13.54 6.06 9.44
N TRP A 229 -14.73 5.66 9.89
CA TRP A 229 -14.90 4.51 10.78
C TRP A 229 -14.34 3.20 10.22
N ARG A 230 -14.35 3.03 8.87
CA ARG A 230 -13.79 1.87 8.20
C ARG A 230 -12.27 1.82 8.24
N MET A 231 -11.59 2.90 8.60
CA MET A 231 -10.13 2.88 8.74
C MET A 231 -9.67 1.85 9.78
N PHE A 232 -10.45 1.65 10.84
CA PHE A 232 -10.19 0.66 11.87
C PHE A 232 -10.42 -0.81 11.44
N TRP A 233 -10.88 -1.04 10.21
CA TRP A 233 -10.87 -2.39 9.63
C TRP A 233 -9.51 -2.77 9.06
N TYR A 234 -8.65 -1.81 8.80
CA TYR A 234 -7.36 -2.00 8.12
C TYR A 234 -6.16 -1.61 8.99
N GLN A 235 -6.34 -0.69 9.93
CA GLN A 235 -5.26 -0.08 10.69
C GLN A 235 -5.36 -0.44 12.18
N PHE A 236 -4.51 -1.39 12.60
CA PHE A 236 -4.47 -1.91 13.97
C PHE A 236 -3.30 -1.34 14.79
N SER A 237 -2.48 -0.45 14.23
CA SER A 237 -1.33 0.15 14.90
C SER A 237 -1.70 0.98 16.14
N VAL A 238 -2.96 1.34 16.30
CA VAL A 238 -3.47 2.03 17.48
C VAL A 238 -3.40 1.17 18.76
N PHE A 239 -3.66 -0.14 18.67
CA PHE A 239 -3.82 -0.98 19.86
C PHE A 239 -2.55 -1.13 20.72
N PRO A 240 -1.33 -1.29 20.17
CA PRO A 240 -0.12 -1.37 21.01
C PRO A 240 0.24 -0.07 21.73
N ALA A 241 -0.37 1.08 21.38
CA ALA A 241 -0.10 2.36 22.03
C ALA A 241 -0.89 2.54 23.34
N TYR A 242 -1.93 1.74 23.57
CA TYR A 242 -2.77 1.75 24.78
C TYR A 242 -2.57 0.49 25.63
#